data_76c04058c48bbf2e90eafd92057c6210
#
_entry.id   76c04058c48bbf2e90eafd92057c6210
#
_cell.length_a   1.000
_cell.length_b   1.000
_cell.length_c   1.000
_cell.angle_alpha   90.00
_cell.angle_beta   90.00
_cell.angle_gamma   90.00
#
_symmetry.space_group_name_H-M   'P 1'
#
loop_
_entity.id
_entity.type
_entity.pdbx_description
1 polymer ?
#
loop_
_entity_poly.entity_id
_entity_poly.type
_entity_poly.pdbx_seq_one_letter_code
_entity_poly.pdbx_strand_id
1 'polypeptide(L)'
;TSCSSGKRIAQHRIVTNPMNLNYRFQPKDESRREAADPVLEYFKGYYYLFASKSGGYWRSEDLADWEYIPCTTIPTLEDYAPTILPIGDTLYFTTSSGKTQIFKNAHPEKDTWEAVDTKLTYRLHDPAVYRYEDGKGYMYWGCSDKDPIMGVEVDPKDGFRALGEAKALIAHHGDKYGWEVPGKNNEEPRQGWNEGPCMLKYEGRYYLQYAAPGTQYRIYGDGIYVGDTPLGPFEYVEDNPFSFKPGGFIGGAGHGHTFQDKYGNSW
;
A
#
# COMPACT_ATOMS: atom_id res chain seq x y z
N THR A 1 55.38 11.29 -4.80
CA THR A 1 54.24 11.00 -3.90
C THR A 1 52.99 10.71 -4.71
N SER A 2 52.75 9.42 -4.94
CA SER A 2 51.62 8.88 -5.68
C SER A 2 50.39 8.82 -4.77
N CYS A 3 49.38 9.62 -5.04
CA CYS A 3 48.03 9.41 -4.43
C CYS A 3 47.35 8.28 -5.20
N SER A 4 47.26 7.10 -4.61
CA SER A 4 46.41 6.04 -5.09
C SER A 4 44.96 6.42 -4.84
N SER A 5 44.21 6.67 -5.90
CA SER A 5 42.76 6.75 -5.89
C SER A 5 42.20 5.33 -5.58
N GLY A 6 41.94 5.05 -4.33
CA GLY A 6 41.25 3.82 -3.94
C GLY A 6 39.89 3.82 -4.63
N LYS A 7 39.69 2.93 -5.61
CA LYS A 7 38.34 2.60 -6.11
C LYS A 7 37.52 2.15 -4.90
N ARG A 8 36.51 2.92 -4.53
CA ARG A 8 35.45 2.44 -3.62
C ARG A 8 34.83 1.23 -4.30
N ILE A 9 35.06 0.05 -3.75
CA ILE A 9 34.31 -1.15 -4.09
C ILE A 9 32.86 -0.82 -3.70
N ALA A 10 31.97 -0.83 -4.66
CA ALA A 10 30.54 -0.70 -4.39
C ALA A 10 30.16 -1.81 -3.42
N GLN A 11 29.82 -1.46 -2.17
CA GLN A 11 29.28 -2.43 -1.23
C GLN A 11 27.91 -2.83 -1.76
N HIS A 12 27.79 -4.05 -2.25
CA HIS A 12 26.50 -4.63 -2.56
C HIS A 12 25.74 -4.79 -1.23
N ARG A 13 24.68 -4.01 -1.07
CA ARG A 13 23.74 -4.14 0.05
C ARG A 13 22.75 -5.24 -0.29
N ILE A 14 22.45 -6.07 0.69
CA ILE A 14 21.48 -7.15 0.57
C ILE A 14 20.22 -6.72 1.29
N VAL A 15 19.13 -6.62 0.55
CA VAL A 15 17.80 -6.48 1.12
C VAL A 15 17.28 -7.87 1.46
N THR A 16 16.89 -8.07 2.71
CA THR A 16 16.40 -9.37 3.20
C THR A 16 14.96 -9.26 3.68
N ASN A 17 14.22 -10.34 3.57
CA ASN A 17 12.91 -10.50 4.14
C ASN A 17 12.93 -11.61 5.21
N PRO A 18 12.53 -11.38 6.47
CA PRO A 18 12.00 -10.11 6.98
C PRO A 18 13.05 -9.02 7.15
N MET A 19 12.65 -7.77 6.96
CA MET A 19 13.48 -6.60 7.26
C MET A 19 13.52 -6.37 8.77
N ASN A 20 14.69 -6.00 9.29
CA ASN A 20 14.84 -5.63 10.70
C ASN A 20 14.58 -4.13 10.86
N LEU A 21 13.34 -3.77 11.13
CA LEU A 21 12.91 -2.39 11.34
C LEU A 21 12.78 -2.09 12.82
N ASN A 22 13.34 -0.97 13.25
CA ASN A 22 13.02 -0.40 14.55
C ASN A 22 11.63 0.22 14.49
N TYR A 23 10.75 -0.12 15.42
CA TYR A 23 9.44 0.50 15.54
C TYR A 23 8.97 0.54 17.00
N ARG A 24 7.98 1.36 17.27
CA ARG A 24 7.37 1.46 18.59
C ARG A 24 6.57 0.19 18.88
N PHE A 25 6.97 -0.53 19.90
CA PHE A 25 6.17 -1.64 20.41
C PHE A 25 5.07 -1.11 21.36
N GLN A 26 3.82 -1.57 21.19
CA GLN A 26 2.68 -1.14 22.00
C GLN A 26 2.33 -2.16 23.09
N PRO A 27 2.94 -2.10 24.28
CA PRO A 27 2.75 -3.13 25.31
C PRO A 27 1.36 -3.12 25.98
N LYS A 28 0.56 -2.07 25.75
CA LYS A 28 -0.75 -1.91 26.40
C LYS A 28 -1.90 -2.57 25.63
N ASP A 29 -1.68 -3.00 24.40
CA ASP A 29 -2.70 -3.60 23.56
C ASP A 29 -2.08 -4.71 22.71
N GLU A 30 -1.94 -5.88 23.32
CA GLU A 30 -1.34 -7.06 22.69
C GLU A 30 -2.16 -7.60 21.50
N SER A 31 -3.43 -7.21 21.39
CA SER A 31 -4.30 -7.62 20.27
C SER A 31 -4.09 -6.75 19.01
N ARG A 32 -3.42 -5.62 19.13
CA ARG A 32 -3.23 -4.68 18.00
C ARG A 32 -2.18 -5.20 17.04
N ARG A 33 -2.52 -5.07 15.75
CA ARG A 33 -1.63 -5.40 14.65
C ARG A 33 -0.83 -4.15 14.28
N GLU A 34 0.44 -4.15 14.66
CA GLU A 34 1.37 -3.08 14.33
C GLU A 34 2.24 -3.46 13.14
N ALA A 35 2.62 -2.45 12.37
CA ALA A 35 3.48 -2.57 11.19
C ALA A 35 2.94 -3.57 10.14
N ALA A 36 1.61 -3.66 10.00
CA ALA A 36 0.93 -4.36 8.91
C ALA A 36 0.57 -3.40 7.77
N ASP A 37 0.05 -3.92 6.66
CA ASP A 37 -0.50 -3.16 5.54
C ASP A 37 0.50 -2.10 5.02
N PRO A 38 1.69 -2.51 4.58
CA PRO A 38 2.76 -1.57 4.23
C PRO A 38 2.46 -0.82 2.94
N VAL A 39 2.91 0.42 2.86
CA VAL A 39 3.02 1.19 1.62
C VAL A 39 4.41 1.79 1.53
N LEU A 40 5.03 1.75 0.37
CA LEU A 40 6.37 2.24 0.15
C LEU A 40 6.47 3.02 -1.16
N GLU A 41 7.03 4.23 -1.09
CA GLU A 41 7.24 5.08 -2.25
C GLU A 41 8.63 5.74 -2.23
N TYR A 42 9.20 5.93 -3.41
CA TYR A 42 10.44 6.68 -3.57
C TYR A 42 10.13 8.18 -3.74
N PHE A 43 10.71 9.01 -2.87
CA PHE A 43 10.48 10.44 -2.89
C PHE A 43 11.74 11.21 -2.45
N LYS A 44 12.18 12.18 -3.26
CA LYS A 44 13.31 13.08 -2.97
C LYS A 44 14.58 12.38 -2.46
N GLY A 45 14.96 11.28 -3.10
CA GLY A 45 16.20 10.56 -2.79
C GLY A 45 16.06 9.47 -1.75
N TYR A 46 14.90 9.31 -1.12
CA TYR A 46 14.62 8.32 -0.08
C TYR A 46 13.40 7.47 -0.43
N TYR A 47 13.40 6.25 0.06
CA TYR A 47 12.22 5.40 0.18
C TYR A 47 11.54 5.70 1.50
N TYR A 48 10.24 5.95 1.47
CA TYR A 48 9.42 6.15 2.65
C TYR A 48 8.46 4.97 2.82
N LEU A 49 8.55 4.31 3.96
CA LEU A 49 7.71 3.17 4.33
C LEU A 49 6.76 3.57 5.45
N PHE A 50 5.47 3.40 5.21
CA PHE A 50 4.42 3.54 6.21
C PHE A 50 3.76 2.20 6.44
N ALA A 51 3.28 1.96 7.65
CA ALA A 51 2.54 0.76 8.00
C ALA A 51 1.53 1.07 9.12
N SER A 52 0.53 0.21 9.25
CA SER A 52 -0.54 0.38 10.25
C SER A 52 0.00 0.53 11.67
N LYS A 53 -0.52 1.51 12.41
CA LYS A 53 -0.31 1.66 13.88
C LYS A 53 1.16 1.68 14.34
N SER A 54 2.02 2.25 13.53
CA SER A 54 3.47 2.24 13.78
C SER A 54 3.98 3.42 14.62
N GLY A 55 3.13 4.41 14.92
CA GLY A 55 3.51 5.61 15.68
C GLY A 55 4.48 6.53 14.94
N GLY A 56 4.79 6.23 13.70
CA GLY A 56 5.71 6.93 12.82
C GLY A 56 5.85 6.19 11.50
N TYR A 57 6.91 6.45 10.81
CA TYR A 57 7.25 5.84 9.53
C TYR A 57 8.77 5.74 9.39
N TRP A 58 9.21 5.08 8.32
CA TRP A 58 10.64 4.87 8.09
C TRP A 58 11.06 5.50 6.79
N ARG A 59 12.35 5.87 6.69
CA ARG A 59 12.99 6.21 5.44
C ARG A 59 14.30 5.46 5.24
N SER A 60 14.67 5.25 3.97
CA SER A 60 15.91 4.60 3.57
C SER A 60 16.43 5.15 2.25
N GLU A 61 17.74 5.24 2.07
CA GLU A 61 18.34 5.55 0.77
C GLU A 61 18.54 4.32 -0.12
N ASP A 62 18.58 3.13 0.48
CA ASP A 62 19.06 1.89 -0.14
C ASP A 62 18.21 0.63 0.11
N LEU A 63 17.06 0.77 0.79
CA LEU A 63 16.14 -0.32 1.20
C LEU A 63 16.74 -1.29 2.24
N ALA A 64 17.96 -1.05 2.72
CA ALA A 64 18.65 -1.91 3.67
C ALA A 64 18.78 -1.28 5.04
N ASP A 65 19.21 -0.03 5.09
CA ASP A 65 19.33 0.74 6.33
C ASP A 65 18.14 1.69 6.47
N TRP A 66 17.41 1.57 7.57
CA TRP A 66 16.17 2.30 7.81
C TRP A 66 16.27 3.20 9.04
N GLU A 67 15.88 4.44 8.87
CA GLU A 67 15.69 5.42 9.96
C GLU A 67 14.21 5.52 10.30
N TYR A 68 13.86 5.36 11.57
CA TYR A 68 12.51 5.56 12.07
C TYR A 68 12.27 7.03 12.43
N ILE A 69 11.17 7.58 11.90
CA ILE A 69 10.71 8.95 12.14
C ILE A 69 9.43 8.89 12.98
N PRO A 70 9.47 9.20 14.27
CA PRO A 70 8.26 9.33 15.09
C PRO A 70 7.36 10.43 14.53
N CYS A 71 6.04 10.20 14.50
CA CYS A 71 5.10 11.16 13.95
C CYS A 71 3.95 11.40 14.93
N THR A 72 3.69 12.69 15.20
CA THR A 72 2.64 13.17 16.09
C THR A 72 1.69 14.16 15.40
N THR A 73 2.06 14.62 14.21
CA THR A 73 1.30 15.64 13.47
C THR A 73 0.21 15.04 12.56
N ILE A 74 0.14 13.72 12.41
CA ILE A 74 -0.94 13.02 11.71
C ILE A 74 -1.86 12.34 12.74
N PRO A 75 -3.04 12.89 13.05
CA PRO A 75 -3.97 12.29 14.04
C PRO A 75 -4.44 10.88 13.67
N THR A 76 -4.51 10.57 12.36
CA THR A 76 -4.98 9.28 11.84
C THR A 76 -3.86 8.27 11.60
N LEU A 77 -2.62 8.55 12.01
CA LEU A 77 -1.48 7.65 11.79
C LEU A 77 -1.67 6.29 12.49
N GLU A 78 -2.40 6.28 13.60
CA GLU A 78 -2.70 5.07 14.37
C GLU A 78 -3.90 4.28 13.80
N ASP A 79 -4.47 4.69 12.68
CA ASP A 79 -5.46 3.92 11.94
C ASP A 79 -4.79 2.86 11.06
N TYR A 80 -5.60 2.04 10.38
CA TYR A 80 -5.10 0.95 9.54
C TYR A 80 -4.84 1.38 8.10
N ALA A 81 -4.05 0.57 7.40
CA ALA A 81 -3.83 0.62 5.95
C ALA A 81 -3.49 2.02 5.44
N PRO A 82 -2.31 2.55 5.76
CA PRO A 82 -1.86 3.82 5.21
C PRO A 82 -1.64 3.72 3.71
N THR A 83 -1.84 4.84 3.01
CA THR A 83 -1.35 5.03 1.64
C THR A 83 -0.65 6.36 1.51
N ILE A 84 0.38 6.41 0.68
CA ILE A 84 1.14 7.63 0.38
C ILE A 84 1.22 7.85 -1.13
N LEU A 85 1.31 9.11 -1.53
CA LEU A 85 1.44 9.49 -2.93
C LEU A 85 2.38 10.69 -3.10
N PRO A 86 3.50 10.54 -3.81
CA PRO A 86 4.32 11.66 -4.26
C PRO A 86 3.63 12.45 -5.37
N ILE A 87 3.41 13.75 -5.19
CA ILE A 87 2.95 14.67 -6.24
C ILE A 87 3.87 15.89 -6.26
N GLY A 88 4.65 16.05 -7.30
CA GLY A 88 5.65 17.10 -7.39
C GLY A 88 6.69 16.99 -6.27
N ASP A 89 6.80 18.01 -5.45
CA ASP A 89 7.71 18.09 -4.32
C ASP A 89 7.04 17.81 -2.96
N THR A 90 5.85 17.23 -2.95
CA THR A 90 5.02 17.00 -1.77
C THR A 90 4.59 15.54 -1.68
N LEU A 91 4.73 14.94 -0.50
CA LEU A 91 4.21 13.61 -0.17
C LEU A 91 2.85 13.77 0.51
N TYR A 92 1.84 13.05 0.01
CA TYR A 92 0.50 13.00 0.56
C TYR A 92 0.29 11.68 1.31
N PHE A 93 -0.58 11.69 2.31
CA PHE A 93 -0.87 10.56 3.18
C PHE A 93 -2.36 10.49 3.54
N THR A 94 -2.92 9.28 3.58
CA THR A 94 -4.23 8.98 4.17
C THR A 94 -4.28 7.54 4.70
N THR A 95 -5.34 7.19 5.46
CA THR A 95 -5.55 5.86 6.07
C THR A 95 -7.02 5.46 6.02
N SER A 96 -7.31 4.22 6.45
CA SER A 96 -8.65 3.75 6.77
C SER A 96 -9.18 4.45 8.03
N SER A 97 -9.76 5.61 7.88
CA SER A 97 -10.30 6.37 9.01
C SER A 97 -11.83 6.50 8.93
N GLY A 98 -12.46 6.84 10.05
CA GLY A 98 -13.91 7.05 10.11
C GLY A 98 -14.42 8.17 9.20
N LYS A 99 -13.57 9.17 8.93
CA LYS A 99 -13.76 10.23 7.96
C LYS A 99 -12.47 10.38 7.16
N THR A 100 -12.57 10.45 5.84
CA THR A 100 -11.39 10.67 5.00
C THR A 100 -10.69 11.97 5.37
N GLN A 101 -9.42 11.85 5.74
CA GLN A 101 -8.53 12.95 6.04
C GLN A 101 -7.23 12.73 5.28
N ILE A 102 -6.80 13.73 4.55
CA ILE A 102 -5.55 13.69 3.77
C ILE A 102 -4.58 14.69 4.39
N PHE A 103 -3.34 14.28 4.53
CA PHE A 103 -2.25 15.10 5.02
C PHE A 103 -1.18 15.23 3.96
N LYS A 104 -0.36 16.26 4.03
CA LYS A 104 0.74 16.53 3.10
C LYS A 104 1.99 17.00 3.81
N ASN A 105 3.15 16.67 3.27
CA ASN A 105 4.43 17.15 3.76
C ASN A 105 5.43 17.27 2.60
N ALA A 106 6.05 18.43 2.42
CA ALA A 106 7.13 18.64 1.46
C ALA A 106 8.50 18.17 2.00
N HIS A 107 8.60 17.97 3.32
CA HIS A 107 9.81 17.60 4.04
C HIS A 107 9.55 16.42 4.99
N PRO A 108 9.21 15.23 4.45
CA PRO A 108 8.83 14.09 5.29
C PRO A 108 9.98 13.50 6.13
N GLU A 109 11.20 14.02 5.99
CA GLU A 109 12.27 13.79 6.97
C GLU A 109 12.02 14.48 8.32
N LYS A 110 10.97 15.31 8.40
CA LYS A 110 10.50 16.01 9.61
C LYS A 110 9.03 15.73 9.84
N ASP A 111 8.65 15.67 11.11
CA ASP A 111 7.25 15.55 11.52
C ASP A 111 6.52 16.91 11.41
N THR A 112 6.27 17.37 10.17
CA THR A 112 5.64 18.65 9.85
C THR A 112 4.48 18.49 8.87
N TRP A 113 3.62 17.49 9.11
CA TRP A 113 2.47 17.23 8.26
C TRP A 113 1.36 18.23 8.49
N GLU A 114 0.72 18.64 7.40
CA GLU A 114 -0.39 19.58 7.37
C GLU A 114 -1.63 18.91 6.78
N ALA A 115 -2.79 19.20 7.36
CA ALA A 115 -4.07 18.73 6.82
C ALA A 115 -4.37 19.41 5.47
N VAL A 116 -4.85 18.63 4.52
CA VAL A 116 -5.44 19.12 3.27
C VAL A 116 -6.91 19.44 3.51
N ASP A 117 -7.42 20.55 2.90
CA ASP A 117 -8.86 20.77 2.80
C ASP A 117 -9.47 19.71 1.88
N THR A 118 -9.77 18.55 2.47
CA THR A 118 -10.17 17.35 1.76
C THR A 118 -11.62 17.47 1.29
N LYS A 119 -11.84 17.33 -0.02
CA LYS A 119 -13.15 17.37 -0.66
C LYS A 119 -13.67 16.00 -1.09
N LEU A 120 -12.91 14.95 -0.88
CA LEU A 120 -13.35 13.58 -1.12
C LEU A 120 -14.35 13.16 -0.03
N THR A 121 -15.55 12.76 -0.44
CA THR A 121 -16.67 12.47 0.48
C THR A 121 -16.84 10.98 0.75
N TYR A 122 -16.15 10.11 0.02
CA TYR A 122 -16.20 8.67 0.25
C TYR A 122 -15.47 8.29 1.54
N ARG A 123 -16.06 7.37 2.29
CA ARG A 123 -15.38 6.73 3.41
C ARG A 123 -14.45 5.65 2.85
N LEU A 124 -13.17 5.77 3.11
CA LEU A 124 -12.16 4.87 2.60
C LEU A 124 -11.84 3.79 3.64
N HIS A 125 -11.89 2.53 3.19
CA HIS A 125 -11.35 1.38 3.90
C HIS A 125 -10.24 0.80 3.02
N ASP A 126 -9.05 0.61 3.57
CA ASP A 126 -7.85 0.19 2.85
C ASP A 126 -7.63 1.05 1.59
N PRO A 127 -7.39 2.36 1.77
CA PRO A 127 -7.20 3.24 0.63
C PRO A 127 -5.92 2.93 -0.11
N ALA A 128 -5.96 3.06 -1.44
CA ALA A 128 -4.79 3.16 -2.28
C ALA A 128 -4.95 4.35 -3.22
N VAL A 129 -3.86 5.06 -3.47
CA VAL A 129 -3.88 6.21 -4.36
C VAL A 129 -2.86 6.00 -5.46
N TYR A 130 -3.26 6.33 -6.69
CA TYR A 130 -2.42 6.25 -7.86
C TYR A 130 -2.45 7.58 -8.62
N ARG A 131 -1.27 8.04 -9.03
CA ARG A 131 -1.14 9.24 -9.84
C ARG A 131 -1.03 8.87 -11.32
N TYR A 132 -1.86 9.51 -12.14
CA TYR A 132 -1.74 9.44 -13.59
C TYR A 132 -0.82 10.53 -14.14
N GLU A 133 -0.29 10.30 -15.35
CA GLU A 133 0.70 11.17 -16.02
C GLU A 133 0.13 12.56 -16.36
N ASP A 134 -1.17 12.68 -16.56
CA ASP A 134 -1.88 13.93 -16.84
C ASP A 134 -2.12 14.83 -15.60
N GLY A 135 -1.63 14.41 -14.43
CA GLY A 135 -1.77 15.12 -13.16
C GLY A 135 -3.05 14.81 -12.40
N LYS A 136 -3.93 13.95 -12.92
CA LYS A 136 -5.07 13.40 -12.20
C LYS A 136 -4.61 12.33 -11.21
N GLY A 137 -5.46 12.03 -10.25
CA GLY A 137 -5.29 10.93 -9.31
C GLY A 137 -6.43 9.93 -9.42
N TYR A 138 -6.18 8.74 -8.93
CA TYR A 138 -7.20 7.72 -8.76
C TYR A 138 -7.14 7.22 -7.33
N MET A 139 -8.29 7.18 -6.68
CA MET A 139 -8.44 6.66 -5.33
C MET A 139 -9.15 5.33 -5.41
N TYR A 140 -8.55 4.29 -4.80
CA TYR A 140 -9.12 2.96 -4.67
C TYR A 140 -9.36 2.68 -3.20
N TRP A 141 -10.37 1.86 -2.88
CA TRP A 141 -10.63 1.39 -1.54
C TRP A 141 -11.49 0.14 -1.56
N GLY A 142 -11.37 -0.65 -0.51
CA GLY A 142 -12.20 -1.84 -0.28
C GLY A 142 -11.60 -2.71 0.80
N CYS A 143 -12.43 -3.08 1.76
CA CYS A 143 -12.13 -4.03 2.81
C CYS A 143 -13.47 -4.59 3.30
N SER A 144 -13.99 -5.60 2.58
CA SER A 144 -15.33 -6.10 2.78
C SER A 144 -15.48 -7.55 2.33
N ASP A 145 -16.31 -8.28 3.04
CA ASP A 145 -16.82 -9.60 2.63
C ASP A 145 -18.14 -9.52 1.83
N LYS A 146 -18.58 -8.30 1.45
CA LYS A 146 -19.84 -8.04 0.74
C LYS A 146 -19.66 -7.11 -0.45
N ASP A 147 -18.90 -6.05 -0.26
CA ASP A 147 -18.77 -4.98 -1.23
C ASP A 147 -17.50 -5.17 -2.07
N PRO A 148 -17.51 -4.78 -3.34
CA PRO A 148 -16.35 -4.84 -4.20
C PRO A 148 -15.30 -3.79 -3.80
N ILE A 149 -14.08 -3.95 -4.31
CA ILE A 149 -13.10 -2.86 -4.36
C ILE A 149 -13.61 -1.81 -5.33
N MET A 150 -13.62 -0.57 -4.87
CA MET A 150 -14.11 0.61 -5.57
C MET A 150 -12.97 1.46 -6.09
N GLY A 151 -13.23 2.29 -7.08
CA GLY A 151 -12.28 3.28 -7.56
C GLY A 151 -12.97 4.51 -8.14
N VAL A 152 -12.30 5.66 -8.03
CA VAL A 152 -12.78 6.94 -8.56
C VAL A 152 -11.61 7.81 -9.00
N GLU A 153 -11.80 8.56 -10.08
CA GLU A 153 -10.89 9.62 -10.49
C GLU A 153 -11.04 10.83 -9.56
N VAL A 154 -9.91 11.43 -9.17
CA VAL A 154 -9.88 12.57 -8.24
C VAL A 154 -8.96 13.68 -8.75
N ASP A 155 -9.22 14.91 -8.33
CA ASP A 155 -8.34 16.05 -8.55
C ASP A 155 -7.49 16.34 -7.29
N PRO A 156 -6.21 15.95 -7.28
CA PRO A 156 -5.33 16.22 -6.14
C PRO A 156 -5.11 17.71 -5.85
N LYS A 157 -5.27 18.56 -6.86
CA LYS A 157 -5.10 20.01 -6.72
C LYS A 157 -6.31 20.68 -6.06
N ASP A 158 -7.46 20.02 -6.10
CA ASP A 158 -8.71 20.49 -5.49
C ASP A 158 -9.15 19.56 -4.35
N GLY A 159 -8.28 19.35 -3.37
CA GLY A 159 -8.59 18.58 -2.17
C GLY A 159 -8.99 17.12 -2.44
N PHE A 160 -8.51 16.54 -3.53
CA PHE A 160 -8.89 15.19 -3.98
C PHE A 160 -10.39 15.05 -4.27
N ARG A 161 -11.02 16.11 -4.74
CA ARG A 161 -12.43 16.07 -5.15
C ARG A 161 -12.63 15.01 -6.24
N ALA A 162 -13.67 14.18 -6.08
CA ALA A 162 -14.04 13.19 -7.09
C ALA A 162 -14.46 13.87 -8.40
N LEU A 163 -13.94 13.37 -9.53
CA LEU A 163 -14.23 13.85 -10.88
C LEU A 163 -15.34 13.03 -11.59
N GLY A 164 -15.99 12.16 -10.85
CA GLY A 164 -17.08 11.32 -11.32
C GLY A 164 -17.63 10.47 -10.19
N GLU A 165 -18.48 9.51 -10.55
CA GLU A 165 -18.98 8.52 -9.61
C GLU A 165 -18.00 7.38 -9.42
N ALA A 166 -17.95 6.83 -8.21
CA ALA A 166 -17.15 5.66 -7.91
C ALA A 166 -17.66 4.42 -8.67
N LYS A 167 -16.74 3.62 -9.19
CA LYS A 167 -17.02 2.39 -9.92
C LYS A 167 -16.65 1.18 -9.06
N ALA A 168 -17.49 0.14 -9.10
CA ALA A 168 -17.12 -1.19 -8.62
C ALA A 168 -16.11 -1.80 -9.62
N LEU A 169 -14.95 -2.23 -9.12
CA LEU A 169 -13.86 -2.70 -9.96
C LEU A 169 -13.68 -4.22 -9.90
N ILE A 170 -13.45 -4.78 -8.72
CA ILE A 170 -13.29 -6.22 -8.52
C ILE A 170 -14.04 -6.66 -7.27
N ALA A 171 -14.65 -7.84 -7.35
CA ALA A 171 -15.37 -8.45 -6.25
C ALA A 171 -14.72 -9.79 -5.87
N HIS A 172 -15.06 -10.31 -4.70
CA HIS A 172 -14.68 -11.63 -4.27
C HIS A 172 -15.39 -12.72 -5.11
N HIS A 173 -14.63 -13.70 -5.57
CA HIS A 173 -15.11 -14.80 -6.39
C HIS A 173 -14.60 -16.17 -5.90
N GLY A 174 -14.79 -16.48 -4.63
CA GLY A 174 -14.48 -17.81 -4.07
C GLY A 174 -15.22 -18.96 -4.74
N ASP A 175 -16.31 -18.67 -5.44
CA ASP A 175 -17.02 -19.63 -6.30
C ASP A 175 -16.21 -20.04 -7.55
N LYS A 176 -15.25 -19.22 -7.97
CA LYS A 176 -14.40 -19.45 -9.13
C LYS A 176 -12.95 -19.68 -8.77
N TYR A 177 -12.45 -18.94 -7.76
CA TYR A 177 -11.03 -18.91 -7.42
C TYR A 177 -10.83 -19.45 -6.00
N GLY A 178 -10.43 -20.72 -5.91
CA GLY A 178 -10.35 -21.44 -4.65
C GLY A 178 -9.44 -20.80 -3.60
N TRP A 179 -8.41 -20.03 -3.99
CA TRP A 179 -7.53 -19.33 -3.07
C TRP A 179 -8.23 -18.17 -2.32
N GLU A 180 -9.33 -17.65 -2.87
CA GLU A 180 -10.15 -16.62 -2.23
C GLU A 180 -11.13 -17.20 -1.19
N VAL A 181 -11.26 -18.50 -1.10
CA VAL A 181 -12.15 -19.15 -0.11
C VAL A 181 -11.54 -19.03 1.29
N PRO A 182 -12.30 -18.57 2.30
CA PRO A 182 -11.84 -18.50 3.68
C PRO A 182 -11.51 -19.86 4.31
N GLY A 183 -10.96 -19.83 5.53
CA GLY A 183 -10.60 -21.01 6.30
C GLY A 183 -9.10 -21.28 6.30
N LYS A 184 -8.66 -22.21 7.13
CA LYS A 184 -7.23 -22.53 7.27
C LYS A 184 -6.62 -23.14 6.00
N ASN A 185 -7.45 -23.80 5.19
CA ASN A 185 -7.07 -24.49 3.96
C ASN A 185 -8.06 -24.17 2.82
N ASN A 186 -8.66 -22.96 2.79
CA ASN A 186 -9.66 -22.55 1.80
C ASN A 186 -10.92 -23.44 1.79
N GLU A 187 -11.43 -23.81 2.96
CA GLU A 187 -12.52 -24.80 3.09
C GLU A 187 -13.84 -24.24 3.65
N GLU A 188 -13.87 -22.99 4.11
CA GLU A 188 -15.08 -22.40 4.70
C GLU A 188 -16.05 -21.93 3.60
N PRO A 189 -17.28 -22.47 3.51
CA PRO A 189 -18.22 -22.17 2.43
C PRO A 189 -18.93 -20.83 2.65
N ARG A 190 -18.19 -19.76 2.78
CA ARG A 190 -18.71 -18.40 2.97
C ARG A 190 -17.91 -17.38 2.14
N GLN A 191 -18.49 -16.21 2.01
CA GLN A 191 -17.79 -15.09 1.36
C GLN A 191 -16.53 -14.73 2.14
N GLY A 192 -15.42 -14.59 1.42
CA GLY A 192 -14.18 -14.04 1.95
C GLY A 192 -14.10 -12.53 1.76
N TRP A 193 -13.06 -11.94 2.31
CA TRP A 193 -12.76 -10.53 2.17
C TRP A 193 -11.98 -10.27 0.90
N ASN A 194 -12.31 -9.14 0.23
CA ASN A 194 -11.44 -8.48 -0.74
C ASN A 194 -10.98 -7.17 -0.11
N GLU A 195 -9.68 -6.96 -0.07
CA GLU A 195 -9.11 -5.81 0.62
C GLU A 195 -7.75 -5.40 0.02
N GLY A 196 -7.12 -4.37 0.58
CA GLY A 196 -5.76 -3.98 0.30
C GLY A 196 -5.45 -3.66 -1.17
N PRO A 197 -6.25 -2.82 -1.87
CA PRO A 197 -5.95 -2.50 -3.25
C PRO A 197 -4.60 -1.79 -3.39
N CYS A 198 -3.88 -2.13 -4.46
CA CYS A 198 -2.68 -1.42 -4.88
C CYS A 198 -2.67 -1.34 -6.41
N MET A 199 -2.43 -0.16 -6.97
CA MET A 199 -2.43 0.05 -8.41
C MET A 199 -1.02 0.35 -8.89
N LEU A 200 -0.61 -0.35 -9.93
CA LEU A 200 0.60 -0.02 -10.67
C LEU A 200 0.35 -0.03 -12.18
N LYS A 201 1.20 0.70 -12.91
CA LYS A 201 1.24 0.68 -14.37
C LYS A 201 2.56 0.04 -14.81
N TYR A 202 2.46 -0.96 -15.69
CA TYR A 202 3.61 -1.58 -16.29
C TYR A 202 3.33 -1.87 -17.78
N GLU A 203 4.26 -1.52 -18.67
CA GLU A 203 4.14 -1.69 -20.13
C GLU A 203 2.81 -1.22 -20.73
N GLY A 204 2.30 -0.09 -20.23
CA GLY A 204 1.08 0.54 -20.72
C GLY A 204 -0.22 -0.05 -20.14
N ARG A 205 -0.16 -1.13 -19.38
CA ARG A 205 -1.31 -1.74 -18.72
C ARG A 205 -1.37 -1.44 -17.23
N TYR A 206 -2.55 -1.55 -16.64
CA TYR A 206 -2.84 -1.26 -15.24
C TYR A 206 -3.11 -2.55 -14.49
N TYR A 207 -2.37 -2.74 -13.39
CA TYR A 207 -2.44 -3.92 -12.55
C TYR A 207 -3.02 -3.53 -11.21
N LEU A 208 -4.26 -3.97 -10.94
CA LEU A 208 -4.93 -3.79 -9.67
C LEU A 208 -4.68 -5.00 -8.79
N GLN A 209 -3.75 -4.87 -7.86
CA GLN A 209 -3.47 -5.85 -6.81
C GLN A 209 -4.56 -5.79 -5.75
N TYR A 210 -4.87 -6.92 -5.13
CA TYR A 210 -5.81 -7.05 -4.02
C TYR A 210 -5.46 -8.23 -3.15
N ALA A 211 -5.95 -8.23 -1.93
CA ALA A 211 -5.75 -9.31 -0.96
C ALA A 211 -7.05 -10.06 -0.66
N ALA A 212 -6.94 -11.38 -0.44
CA ALA A 212 -8.02 -12.28 -0.06
C ALA A 212 -7.45 -13.51 0.69
N PRO A 213 -8.27 -14.29 1.38
CA PRO A 213 -9.67 -14.10 1.74
C PRO A 213 -9.89 -13.41 3.09
N GLY A 214 -8.83 -12.97 3.75
CA GLY A 214 -8.88 -12.28 5.02
C GLY A 214 -7.63 -12.49 5.86
N THR A 215 -7.23 -11.42 6.51
CA THR A 215 -5.97 -11.28 7.24
C THR A 215 -5.76 -12.25 8.40
N GLN A 216 -6.85 -12.87 8.93
CA GLN A 216 -6.79 -13.84 10.03
C GLN A 216 -6.29 -15.22 9.60
N TYR A 217 -6.20 -15.48 8.30
CA TYR A 217 -5.81 -16.78 7.77
C TYR A 217 -4.36 -16.82 7.30
N ARG A 218 -3.70 -17.96 7.50
CA ARG A 218 -2.34 -18.18 6.96
C ARG A 218 -2.31 -18.27 5.43
N ILE A 219 -3.45 -18.57 4.84
CA ILE A 219 -3.65 -18.62 3.38
C ILE A 219 -3.90 -17.22 2.78
N TYR A 220 -3.89 -16.16 3.57
CA TYR A 220 -4.01 -14.79 3.09
C TYR A 220 -2.93 -14.47 2.07
N GLY A 221 -3.32 -14.01 0.90
CA GLY A 221 -2.45 -13.79 -0.23
C GLY A 221 -2.89 -12.62 -1.09
N ASP A 222 -2.06 -12.27 -2.08
CA ASP A 222 -2.36 -11.24 -3.06
C ASP A 222 -2.54 -11.82 -4.46
N GLY A 223 -3.58 -11.35 -5.12
CA GLY A 223 -3.83 -11.56 -6.54
C GLY A 223 -3.85 -10.24 -7.31
N ILE A 224 -3.93 -10.32 -8.61
CA ILE A 224 -4.01 -9.16 -9.50
C ILE A 224 -5.08 -9.34 -10.57
N TYR A 225 -5.68 -8.22 -10.92
CA TYR A 225 -6.45 -8.05 -12.15
C TYR A 225 -5.73 -7.05 -13.05
N VAL A 226 -5.88 -7.17 -14.35
CA VAL A 226 -5.22 -6.32 -15.34
C VAL A 226 -6.23 -5.63 -16.24
N GLY A 227 -5.98 -4.36 -16.58
CA GLY A 227 -6.85 -3.56 -17.45
C GLY A 227 -6.07 -2.56 -18.28
N ASP A 228 -6.77 -1.90 -19.21
CA ASP A 228 -6.18 -0.91 -20.11
C ASP A 228 -6.38 0.53 -19.61
N THR A 229 -7.16 0.72 -18.55
CA THR A 229 -7.37 2.02 -17.90
C THR A 229 -7.33 1.88 -16.38
N PRO A 230 -7.02 2.98 -15.63
CA PRO A 230 -6.97 2.94 -14.17
C PRO A 230 -8.29 2.54 -13.48
N LEU A 231 -9.41 2.65 -14.17
CA LEU A 231 -10.74 2.27 -13.67
C LEU A 231 -11.34 1.08 -14.42
N GLY A 232 -10.49 0.28 -15.07
CA GLY A 232 -10.88 -0.92 -15.81
C GLY A 232 -11.64 -0.66 -17.11
N PRO A 233 -12.35 -1.67 -17.66
CA PRO A 233 -12.58 -2.97 -17.02
C PRO A 233 -11.31 -3.77 -16.75
N PHE A 234 -11.36 -4.62 -15.71
CA PHE A 234 -10.26 -5.46 -15.30
C PHE A 234 -10.54 -6.94 -15.57
N GLU A 235 -9.51 -7.66 -16.00
CA GLU A 235 -9.52 -9.10 -16.24
C GLU A 235 -8.67 -9.83 -15.20
N TYR A 236 -9.16 -10.95 -14.70
CA TYR A 236 -8.45 -11.81 -13.75
C TYR A 236 -7.20 -12.41 -14.39
N VAL A 237 -6.09 -12.47 -13.64
CA VAL A 237 -4.86 -13.12 -14.09
C VAL A 237 -4.86 -14.58 -13.61
N GLU A 238 -4.76 -15.52 -14.55
CA GLU A 238 -4.89 -16.97 -14.28
C GLU A 238 -3.83 -17.52 -13.32
N ASP A 239 -2.65 -16.89 -13.24
CA ASP A 239 -1.56 -17.30 -12.35
C ASP A 239 -1.72 -16.79 -10.90
N ASN A 240 -2.87 -16.21 -10.53
CA ASN A 240 -3.17 -15.83 -9.16
C ASN A 240 -3.29 -17.04 -8.23
N PRO A 241 -2.93 -16.90 -6.93
CA PRO A 241 -2.32 -15.70 -6.33
C PRO A 241 -0.82 -15.61 -6.62
N PHE A 242 -0.28 -14.41 -6.84
CA PHE A 242 1.15 -14.22 -7.09
C PHE A 242 1.97 -14.11 -5.80
N SER A 243 1.37 -13.67 -4.70
CA SER A 243 1.97 -13.62 -3.37
C SER A 243 1.14 -14.50 -2.42
N PHE A 244 1.66 -15.69 -2.13
CA PHE A 244 0.93 -16.70 -1.36
C PHE A 244 1.91 -17.55 -0.54
N LYS A 245 1.78 -17.52 0.79
CA LYS A 245 2.66 -18.26 1.69
C LYS A 245 1.87 -18.83 2.88
N PRO A 246 1.14 -19.95 2.69
CA PRO A 246 0.31 -20.53 3.74
C PRO A 246 1.08 -21.28 4.82
N GLY A 247 2.34 -21.62 4.57
CA GLY A 247 3.18 -22.40 5.48
C GLY A 247 4.57 -21.80 5.71
N GLY A 248 5.31 -22.41 6.62
CA GLY A 248 6.68 -21.99 6.97
C GLY A 248 6.73 -20.94 8.10
N PHE A 249 7.82 -20.22 8.18
CA PHE A 249 8.10 -19.26 9.26
C PHE A 249 7.17 -18.04 9.23
N ILE A 250 6.87 -17.52 8.05
CA ILE A 250 5.95 -16.41 7.85
C ILE A 250 4.80 -16.93 6.97
N GLY A 251 3.58 -16.85 7.47
CA GLY A 251 2.36 -17.14 6.72
C GLY A 251 1.50 -15.92 6.57
N GLY A 252 0.59 -15.90 5.60
CA GLY A 252 -0.33 -14.80 5.36
C GLY A 252 0.35 -13.62 4.67
N ALA A 253 0.63 -13.73 3.37
CA ALA A 253 1.38 -12.77 2.57
C ALA A 253 0.50 -11.67 1.91
N GLY A 254 -0.76 -11.54 2.31
CA GLY A 254 -1.70 -10.58 1.72
C GLY A 254 -1.55 -9.15 2.22
N HIS A 255 -2.20 -8.23 1.54
CA HIS A 255 -2.14 -6.78 1.70
C HIS A 255 -0.71 -6.25 1.55
N GLY A 256 0.00 -6.82 0.57
CA GLY A 256 1.31 -6.34 0.15
C GLY A 256 1.19 -5.07 -0.72
N HIS A 257 2.31 -4.42 -0.93
CA HIS A 257 2.42 -3.25 -1.80
C HIS A 257 3.52 -3.46 -2.83
N THR A 258 3.19 -3.27 -4.10
CA THR A 258 4.17 -3.26 -5.19
C THR A 258 4.59 -1.83 -5.49
N PHE A 259 5.88 -1.56 -5.44
CA PHE A 259 6.45 -0.24 -5.72
C PHE A 259 7.57 -0.30 -6.75
N GLN A 260 7.95 0.85 -7.29
CA GLN A 260 9.11 0.98 -8.18
C GLN A 260 10.27 1.65 -7.46
N ASP A 261 11.45 1.06 -7.58
CA ASP A 261 12.67 1.67 -7.07
C ASP A 261 13.15 2.85 -7.96
N LYS A 262 14.17 3.54 -7.50
CA LYS A 262 14.77 4.68 -8.22
C LYS A 262 15.38 4.33 -9.58
N TYR A 263 15.47 3.08 -9.92
CA TYR A 263 15.94 2.55 -11.20
C TYR A 263 14.82 2.05 -12.10
N GLY A 264 13.56 2.06 -11.60
CA GLY A 264 12.39 1.57 -12.30
C GLY A 264 12.13 0.08 -12.17
N ASN A 265 12.85 -0.63 -11.29
CA ASN A 265 12.54 -2.03 -10.99
C ASN A 265 11.34 -2.12 -10.07
N SER A 266 10.47 -3.09 -10.29
CA SER A 266 9.33 -3.40 -9.41
C SER A 266 9.73 -4.39 -8.32
N TRP A 267 9.25 -4.09 -7.10
CA TRP A 267 9.49 -4.87 -5.89
C TRP A 267 8.18 -5.23 -5.21
#